data_2ca280867d1e49306ef413bda19717b3
#
_entry.id   2ca280867d1e49306ef413bda19717b3
#
_cell.length_a   1.000
_cell.length_b   1.000
_cell.length_c   1.000
_cell.angle_alpha   90.00
_cell.angle_beta   90.00
_cell.angle_gamma   90.00
#
_symmetry.space_group_name_H-M   'P 1'
#
loop_
_entity.id
_entity.type
_entity.pdbx_description
1 polymer ?
#
loop_
_entity_poly.entity_id
_entity_poly.type
_entity_poly.pdbx_seq_one_letter_code
_entity_poly.pdbx_strand_id
1 'polypeptide(L)'
;MCIRDSVIGVPIGTSALFASMMAESIRRKYEEAGVHLSPDAITEIAIQHDGCVRDRADAFLAAIAQNAKWVNALREAEAVFVVAHSQGAIVSTFLLAHLLDKGLVNPERARLCQLTMCGIFQGPFLHVKNMMTSSYLSYFETDAARELFDFQASDSVVSIAHRAAYRRILAAGVKCVHIGSVDDNVVPLYSALFSCAAHPSILRAVYVDGIAFPQKDFLIMLIALCVLIRNCGFHDHNLLTLLSASVAGPLYTGQGHTNLYLEPRVYDMATQYLFETYSPKSSGASEVPLVGMPYAPQRWNSYELPWSLRGLLEDSVIRHFFMKDIRIMIKDYAAWTPTSKKLKDLQRRLAPMSTVRVPTEPSDMKDEPSDADEDDPFLPAMVLHPRAKL
;
A
#
# COMPACT_ATOMS: atom_id res chain seq x y z
N MET A 1 11.23 -11.68 -8.95
CA MET A 1 10.45 -12.85 -8.51
C MET A 1 9.00 -12.43 -8.31
N CYS A 2 8.08 -13.18 -8.86
CA CYS A 2 6.67 -12.84 -8.84
C CYS A 2 5.85 -13.95 -8.20
N ILE A 3 4.95 -13.56 -7.30
CA ILE A 3 4.13 -14.45 -6.49
C ILE A 3 2.66 -14.14 -6.78
N ARG A 4 1.91 -15.15 -7.18
CA ARG A 4 0.48 -15.03 -7.49
C ARG A 4 -0.40 -15.67 -6.42
N ASP A 5 -1.61 -15.17 -6.36
CA ASP A 5 -2.73 -15.78 -5.70
C ASP A 5 -3.57 -16.63 -6.68
N SER A 6 -4.12 -17.72 -6.21
CA SER A 6 -5.08 -18.57 -6.94
C SER A 6 -6.51 -18.03 -6.81
N VAL A 7 -6.70 -16.72 -6.88
CA VAL A 7 -8.04 -16.13 -6.81
C VAL A 7 -8.80 -16.33 -8.12
N ILE A 8 -10.05 -16.72 -7.96
CA ILE A 8 -11.08 -16.99 -8.94
C ILE A 8 -11.05 -16.03 -10.15
N GLY A 9 -10.96 -16.60 -11.35
CA GLY A 9 -11.13 -15.88 -12.61
C GLY A 9 -9.86 -15.30 -13.23
N VAL A 10 -8.69 -15.49 -12.63
CA VAL A 10 -7.42 -15.03 -13.22
C VAL A 10 -6.76 -16.17 -14.01
N PRO A 11 -6.37 -15.95 -15.28
CA PRO A 11 -5.80 -17.00 -16.14
C PRO A 11 -4.53 -17.63 -15.59
N ILE A 12 -4.33 -18.91 -15.87
CA ILE A 12 -3.05 -19.61 -15.63
C ILE A 12 -1.95 -18.83 -16.34
N GLY A 13 -0.85 -18.51 -15.63
CA GLY A 13 0.28 -17.79 -16.22
C GLY A 13 0.48 -16.33 -15.74
N THR A 14 -0.38 -15.81 -14.85
CA THR A 14 -0.28 -14.42 -14.37
C THR A 14 1.01 -14.13 -13.59
N SER A 15 1.60 -15.13 -12.91
CA SER A 15 2.92 -14.94 -12.24
C SER A 15 4.03 -14.66 -13.26
N ALA A 16 3.98 -15.31 -14.43
CA ALA A 16 4.90 -15.03 -15.52
C ALA A 16 4.66 -13.63 -16.11
N LEU A 17 3.40 -13.19 -16.22
CA LEU A 17 3.06 -11.83 -16.63
C LEU A 17 3.67 -10.77 -15.69
N PHE A 18 3.54 -10.95 -14.37
CA PHE A 18 4.13 -10.01 -13.41
C PHE A 18 5.66 -9.96 -13.52
N ALA A 19 6.31 -11.11 -13.72
CA ALA A 19 7.75 -11.18 -13.92
C ALA A 19 8.16 -10.42 -15.18
N SER A 20 7.48 -10.66 -16.28
CA SER A 20 7.73 -10.02 -17.57
C SER A 20 7.50 -8.50 -17.50
N MET A 21 6.39 -8.04 -16.94
CA MET A 21 6.11 -6.61 -16.80
C MET A 21 7.13 -5.89 -15.91
N MET A 22 7.57 -6.55 -14.82
CA MET A 22 8.63 -6.00 -13.97
C MET A 22 9.97 -5.93 -14.72
N ALA A 23 10.31 -6.98 -15.46
CA ALA A 23 11.52 -7.02 -16.26
C ALA A 23 11.52 -5.94 -17.35
N GLU A 24 10.38 -5.71 -18.01
CA GLU A 24 10.21 -4.66 -19.00
C GLU A 24 10.37 -3.26 -18.38
N SER A 25 9.76 -3.02 -17.21
CA SER A 25 9.90 -1.76 -16.47
C SER A 25 11.38 -1.50 -16.11
N ILE A 26 12.11 -2.51 -15.66
CA ILE A 26 13.54 -2.39 -15.35
C ILE A 26 14.32 -2.05 -16.61
N ARG A 27 14.11 -2.77 -17.73
CA ARG A 27 14.81 -2.51 -19.01
C ARG A 27 14.57 -1.07 -19.47
N ARG A 28 13.32 -0.62 -19.48
CA ARG A 28 12.96 0.75 -19.85
C ARG A 28 13.68 1.80 -19.02
N LYS A 29 13.76 1.56 -17.69
CA LYS A 29 14.46 2.47 -16.78
C LYS A 29 15.96 2.59 -17.06
N TYR A 30 16.60 1.49 -17.41
CA TYR A 30 18.01 1.47 -17.79
C TYR A 30 18.24 2.11 -19.16
N GLU A 31 17.34 1.88 -20.13
CA GLU A 31 17.37 2.52 -21.44
C GLU A 31 17.22 4.04 -21.35
N GLU A 32 16.32 4.54 -20.50
CA GLU A 32 16.18 5.96 -20.17
C GLU A 32 17.49 6.58 -19.63
N ALA A 33 18.28 5.79 -18.91
CA ALA A 33 19.59 6.17 -18.41
C ALA A 33 20.73 5.96 -19.45
N GLY A 34 20.41 5.54 -20.67
CA GLY A 34 21.39 5.28 -21.74
C GLY A 34 22.15 3.96 -21.58
N VAL A 35 21.66 3.05 -20.75
CA VAL A 35 22.30 1.75 -20.49
C VAL A 35 21.46 0.62 -21.08
N HIS A 36 22.05 -0.18 -21.97
CA HIS A 36 21.42 -1.37 -22.51
C HIS A 36 21.77 -2.59 -21.66
N LEU A 37 20.76 -3.21 -21.08
CA LEU A 37 20.91 -4.46 -20.34
C LEU A 37 21.01 -5.64 -21.32
N SER A 38 21.95 -6.56 -21.08
CA SER A 38 22.01 -7.81 -21.82
C SER A 38 20.72 -8.63 -21.61
N PRO A 39 20.32 -9.50 -22.53
CA PRO A 39 19.13 -10.36 -22.36
C PRO A 39 19.17 -11.19 -21.07
N ASP A 40 20.35 -11.62 -20.64
CA ASP A 40 20.57 -12.47 -19.46
C ASP A 40 20.74 -11.67 -18.15
N ALA A 41 20.71 -10.33 -18.19
CA ALA A 41 20.87 -9.48 -17.01
C ALA A 41 19.70 -9.61 -16.02
N ILE A 42 18.54 -10.08 -16.46
CA ILE A 42 17.35 -10.23 -15.62
C ILE A 42 16.94 -11.69 -15.58
N THR A 43 16.90 -12.26 -14.37
CA THR A 43 16.36 -13.60 -14.15
C THR A 43 14.92 -13.50 -13.65
N GLU A 44 13.99 -13.96 -14.46
CA GLU A 44 12.57 -14.02 -14.12
C GLU A 44 12.28 -15.31 -13.35
N ILE A 45 11.68 -15.18 -12.15
CA ILE A 45 11.28 -16.31 -11.31
C ILE A 45 9.77 -16.20 -11.07
N ALA A 46 9.01 -17.07 -11.70
CA ALA A 46 7.57 -17.16 -11.54
C ALA A 46 7.22 -18.43 -10.76
N ILE A 47 6.58 -18.26 -9.59
CA ILE A 47 6.21 -19.38 -8.72
C ILE A 47 4.71 -19.30 -8.43
N GLN A 48 4.07 -20.48 -8.42
CA GLN A 48 2.67 -20.62 -8.07
C GLN A 48 2.50 -21.82 -7.12
N HIS A 49 1.75 -21.61 -6.06
CA HIS A 49 1.38 -22.66 -5.10
C HIS A 49 0.10 -22.22 -4.38
N ASP A 50 -0.73 -23.18 -4.00
CA ASP A 50 -1.96 -22.97 -3.24
C ASP A 50 -1.77 -23.33 -1.78
N GLY A 51 -2.64 -22.85 -0.89
CA GLY A 51 -2.62 -23.16 0.53
C GLY A 51 -2.60 -21.95 1.45
N CYS A 52 -2.45 -22.19 2.73
CA CYS A 52 -2.29 -21.16 3.75
C CYS A 52 -1.03 -20.33 3.53
N VAL A 53 -1.02 -19.11 4.04
CA VAL A 53 0.04 -18.11 3.76
C VAL A 53 1.44 -18.63 4.08
N ARG A 54 1.63 -19.25 5.23
CA ARG A 54 2.95 -19.75 5.65
C ARG A 54 3.38 -20.97 4.86
N ASP A 55 2.48 -21.92 4.63
CA ASP A 55 2.77 -23.13 3.85
C ASP A 55 3.18 -22.78 2.41
N ARG A 56 2.53 -21.76 1.83
CA ARG A 56 2.91 -21.23 0.51
C ARG A 56 4.30 -20.59 0.52
N ALA A 57 4.63 -19.81 1.54
CA ALA A 57 5.95 -19.20 1.66
C ALA A 57 7.05 -20.27 1.78
N ASP A 58 6.81 -21.33 2.58
CA ASP A 58 7.72 -22.45 2.74
C ASP A 58 7.86 -23.26 1.45
N ALA A 59 6.77 -23.52 0.74
CA ALA A 59 6.79 -24.20 -0.56
C ALA A 59 7.57 -23.39 -1.61
N PHE A 60 7.42 -22.07 -1.63
CA PHE A 60 8.18 -21.20 -2.52
C PHE A 60 9.67 -21.20 -2.20
N LEU A 61 10.02 -21.15 -0.92
CA LEU A 61 11.41 -21.27 -0.47
C LEU A 61 12.02 -22.60 -0.91
N ALA A 62 11.28 -23.70 -0.74
CA ALA A 62 11.73 -25.04 -1.14
C ALA A 62 11.92 -25.13 -2.67
N ALA A 63 11.00 -24.58 -3.46
CA ALA A 63 11.13 -24.55 -4.92
C ALA A 63 12.35 -23.74 -5.38
N ILE A 64 12.62 -22.60 -4.75
CA ILE A 64 13.81 -21.78 -5.01
C ILE A 64 15.07 -22.57 -4.65
N ALA A 65 15.12 -23.19 -3.48
CA ALA A 65 16.29 -23.91 -2.99
C ALA A 65 16.65 -25.12 -3.87
N GLN A 66 15.69 -25.73 -4.53
CA GLN A 66 15.89 -26.85 -5.47
C GLN A 66 16.41 -26.41 -6.83
N ASN A 67 16.35 -25.11 -7.17
CA ASN A 67 16.77 -24.59 -8.45
C ASN A 67 18.09 -23.81 -8.32
N ALA A 68 19.20 -24.46 -8.66
CA ALA A 68 20.54 -23.87 -8.54
C ALA A 68 20.68 -22.56 -9.34
N LYS A 69 20.04 -22.43 -10.51
CA LYS A 69 20.06 -21.19 -11.30
C LYS A 69 19.40 -20.03 -10.55
N TRP A 70 18.27 -20.28 -9.90
CA TRP A 70 17.56 -19.25 -9.12
C TRP A 70 18.34 -18.87 -7.86
N VAL A 71 18.91 -19.86 -7.17
CA VAL A 71 19.75 -19.62 -5.97
C VAL A 71 20.95 -18.73 -6.33
N ASN A 72 21.66 -19.05 -7.42
CA ASN A 72 22.81 -18.27 -7.87
C ASN A 72 22.39 -16.85 -8.28
N ALA A 73 21.31 -16.72 -9.06
CA ALA A 73 20.77 -15.41 -9.46
C ALA A 73 20.41 -14.53 -8.26
N LEU A 74 19.78 -15.09 -7.22
CA LEU A 74 19.43 -14.33 -6.00
C LEU A 74 20.67 -13.92 -5.20
N ARG A 75 21.68 -14.77 -5.10
CA ARG A 75 22.93 -14.48 -4.36
C ARG A 75 23.79 -13.42 -5.04
N GLU A 76 23.76 -13.40 -6.37
CA GLU A 76 24.57 -12.49 -7.19
C GLU A 76 23.83 -11.20 -7.56
N ALA A 77 22.54 -11.10 -7.30
CA ALA A 77 21.72 -9.97 -7.68
C ALA A 77 22.20 -8.64 -7.05
N GLU A 78 22.15 -7.58 -7.84
CA GLU A 78 22.32 -6.20 -7.39
C GLU A 78 20.97 -5.55 -7.02
N ALA A 79 19.88 -6.06 -7.61
CA ALA A 79 18.51 -5.67 -7.26
C ALA A 79 17.56 -6.87 -7.29
N VAL A 80 16.68 -6.98 -6.33
CA VAL A 80 15.64 -8.01 -6.27
C VAL A 80 14.29 -7.37 -6.09
N PHE A 81 13.39 -7.57 -7.05
CA PHE A 81 11.99 -7.19 -6.97
C PHE A 81 11.14 -8.41 -6.66
N VAL A 82 10.31 -8.33 -5.64
CA VAL A 82 9.30 -9.32 -5.33
C VAL A 82 7.94 -8.71 -5.61
N VAL A 83 7.28 -9.18 -6.66
CA VAL A 83 5.98 -8.67 -7.10
C VAL A 83 4.89 -9.64 -6.67
N ALA A 84 3.86 -9.13 -6.03
CA ALA A 84 2.81 -9.94 -5.45
C ALA A 84 1.43 -9.27 -5.57
N HIS A 85 0.38 -10.08 -5.69
CA HIS A 85 -0.99 -9.62 -5.78
C HIS A 85 -1.85 -10.33 -4.73
N SER A 86 -2.82 -9.61 -4.15
CA SER A 86 -3.84 -10.16 -3.25
C SER A 86 -3.24 -10.88 -2.03
N GLN A 87 -3.60 -12.14 -1.74
CA GLN A 87 -2.99 -12.97 -0.69
C GLN A 87 -1.47 -13.10 -0.87
N GLY A 88 -0.99 -13.14 -2.10
CA GLY A 88 0.43 -13.20 -2.43
C GLY A 88 1.26 -12.09 -1.79
N ALA A 89 0.65 -10.93 -1.48
CA ALA A 89 1.32 -9.84 -0.78
C ALA A 89 1.82 -10.25 0.61
N ILE A 90 1.01 -10.99 1.35
CA ILE A 90 1.38 -11.50 2.68
C ILE A 90 2.41 -12.63 2.53
N VAL A 91 2.18 -13.55 1.61
CA VAL A 91 3.12 -14.65 1.30
C VAL A 91 4.50 -14.11 0.94
N SER A 92 4.56 -13.03 0.14
CA SER A 92 5.82 -12.40 -0.27
C SER A 92 6.62 -11.82 0.90
N THR A 93 5.93 -11.35 1.94
CA THR A 93 6.58 -10.86 3.16
C THR A 93 7.30 -12.00 3.91
N PHE A 94 6.61 -13.13 4.11
CA PHE A 94 7.23 -14.30 4.75
C PHE A 94 8.38 -14.86 3.91
N LEU A 95 8.17 -14.97 2.60
CA LEU A 95 9.22 -15.46 1.70
C LEU A 95 10.46 -14.57 1.73
N LEU A 96 10.31 -13.24 1.66
CA LEU A 96 11.43 -12.31 1.78
C LEU A 96 12.17 -12.46 3.11
N ALA A 97 11.45 -12.58 4.22
CA ALA A 97 12.05 -12.83 5.52
C ALA A 97 12.86 -14.14 5.52
N HIS A 98 12.30 -15.22 4.97
CA HIS A 98 12.99 -16.51 4.85
C HIS A 98 14.23 -16.44 3.94
N LEU A 99 14.16 -15.73 2.81
CA LEU A 99 15.31 -15.56 1.90
C LEU A 99 16.45 -14.81 2.59
N LEU A 100 16.13 -13.79 3.40
CA LEU A 100 17.10 -13.05 4.20
C LEU A 100 17.71 -13.94 5.31
N ASP A 101 16.90 -14.69 6.03
CA ASP A 101 17.35 -15.54 7.14
C ASP A 101 18.18 -16.74 6.67
N LYS A 102 17.93 -17.22 5.45
CA LYS A 102 18.74 -18.29 4.81
C LYS A 102 19.97 -17.74 4.07
N GLY A 103 20.21 -16.45 4.05
CA GLY A 103 21.32 -15.84 3.33
C GLY A 103 21.27 -16.05 1.81
N LEU A 104 20.08 -16.30 1.26
CA LEU A 104 19.88 -16.42 -0.19
C LEU A 104 19.86 -15.05 -0.88
N VAL A 105 19.55 -14.00 -0.13
CA VAL A 105 19.65 -12.60 -0.58
C VAL A 105 20.46 -11.83 0.45
N ASN A 106 21.47 -11.09 -0.01
CA ASN A 106 22.29 -10.25 0.86
C ASN A 106 21.87 -8.78 0.73
N PRO A 107 21.30 -8.17 1.77
CA PRO A 107 20.83 -6.77 1.72
C PRO A 107 21.97 -5.73 1.66
N GLU A 108 23.20 -6.11 2.01
CA GLU A 108 24.37 -5.25 1.86
C GLU A 108 24.83 -5.13 0.39
N ARG A 109 24.52 -6.14 -0.42
CA ARG A 109 24.84 -6.19 -1.84
C ARG A 109 23.67 -5.80 -2.72
N ALA A 110 22.49 -6.37 -2.45
CA ALA A 110 21.30 -6.22 -3.28
C ALA A 110 20.36 -5.16 -2.73
N ARG A 111 19.85 -4.31 -3.61
CA ARG A 111 18.70 -3.43 -3.32
C ARG A 111 17.43 -4.25 -3.42
N LEU A 112 16.56 -4.18 -2.42
CA LEU A 112 15.39 -5.03 -2.31
C LEU A 112 14.11 -4.21 -2.41
N CYS A 113 13.16 -4.64 -3.24
CA CYS A 113 11.84 -4.03 -3.36
C CYS A 113 10.75 -5.11 -3.31
N GLN A 114 9.73 -4.86 -2.49
CA GLN A 114 8.48 -5.58 -2.49
C GLN A 114 7.41 -4.70 -3.12
N LEU A 115 6.87 -5.08 -4.28
CA LEU A 115 5.70 -4.48 -4.90
C LEU A 115 4.48 -5.35 -4.61
N THR A 116 3.50 -4.78 -3.93
CA THR A 116 2.24 -5.47 -3.64
C THR A 116 1.04 -4.73 -4.25
N MET A 117 0.20 -5.47 -4.90
CA MET A 117 -0.98 -5.01 -5.61
C MET A 117 -2.22 -5.59 -4.94
N CYS A 118 -3.11 -4.74 -4.44
CA CYS A 118 -4.33 -5.13 -3.71
C CYS A 118 -4.06 -6.16 -2.58
N GLY A 119 -3.01 -5.92 -1.77
CA GLY A 119 -2.57 -6.85 -0.71
C GLY A 119 -3.60 -6.98 0.42
N ILE A 120 -3.81 -8.20 0.95
CA ILE A 120 -4.82 -8.46 1.98
C ILE A 120 -4.21 -8.31 3.40
N PHE A 121 -3.47 -7.24 3.67
CA PHE A 121 -2.71 -7.06 4.91
C PHE A 121 -3.54 -6.94 6.18
N GLN A 122 -4.79 -6.47 6.06
CA GLN A 122 -5.73 -6.29 7.17
C GLN A 122 -7.07 -7.01 6.88
N GLY A 123 -7.01 -8.08 6.11
CA GLY A 123 -8.15 -8.90 5.72
C GLY A 123 -8.93 -8.35 4.53
N PRO A 124 -9.81 -9.19 3.94
CA PRO A 124 -10.73 -8.82 2.87
C PRO A 124 -11.97 -8.11 3.43
N PHE A 125 -12.85 -7.63 2.54
CA PHE A 125 -14.16 -7.13 2.96
C PHE A 125 -15.01 -8.22 3.62
N LEU A 126 -15.73 -7.86 4.71
CA LEU A 126 -16.63 -8.80 5.40
C LEU A 126 -17.80 -9.28 4.51
N HIS A 127 -18.27 -8.45 3.60
CA HIS A 127 -19.35 -8.83 2.71
C HIS A 127 -18.95 -9.94 1.74
N VAL A 128 -17.67 -10.10 1.42
CA VAL A 128 -17.16 -11.20 0.62
C VAL A 128 -17.48 -12.55 1.26
N LYS A 129 -17.50 -12.63 2.60
CA LYS A 129 -17.95 -13.81 3.35
C LYS A 129 -19.43 -14.13 3.12
N ASN A 130 -20.25 -13.12 2.83
CA ASN A 130 -21.70 -13.23 2.67
C ASN A 130 -22.16 -13.29 1.21
N MET A 131 -21.29 -12.95 0.24
CA MET A 131 -21.58 -13.00 -1.20
C MET A 131 -21.42 -14.40 -1.80
N MET A 132 -21.75 -15.43 -1.03
CA MET A 132 -21.62 -16.83 -1.38
C MET A 132 -22.61 -17.25 -2.49
N THR A 133 -22.40 -16.78 -3.70
CA THR A 133 -22.97 -17.39 -4.89
C THR A 133 -22.05 -18.51 -5.40
N SER A 134 -22.61 -19.55 -5.96
CA SER A 134 -22.09 -20.90 -6.16
C SER A 134 -20.66 -21.07 -6.70
N SER A 135 -20.12 -20.10 -7.42
CA SER A 135 -18.76 -20.17 -7.98
C SER A 135 -17.64 -19.75 -7.01
N TYR A 136 -17.99 -19.04 -5.93
CA TYR A 136 -17.04 -18.60 -4.89
C TYR A 136 -17.03 -19.52 -3.67
N LEU A 137 -18.04 -20.35 -3.50
CA LEU A 137 -18.20 -21.25 -2.35
C LEU A 137 -17.00 -22.18 -2.16
N SER A 138 -16.51 -22.80 -3.22
CA SER A 138 -15.40 -23.75 -3.14
C SER A 138 -14.07 -23.11 -2.68
N TYR A 139 -13.88 -21.81 -2.95
CA TYR A 139 -12.70 -21.08 -2.53
C TYR A 139 -12.78 -20.69 -1.05
N PHE A 140 -13.93 -20.18 -0.58
CA PHE A 140 -14.11 -19.75 0.81
C PHE A 140 -14.30 -20.88 1.82
N GLU A 141 -14.52 -22.09 1.35
CA GLU A 141 -14.53 -23.29 2.19
C GLU A 141 -13.13 -23.79 2.53
N THR A 142 -12.09 -23.30 1.85
CA THR A 142 -10.70 -23.67 2.14
C THR A 142 -10.18 -22.98 3.39
N ASP A 143 -9.29 -23.67 4.13
CA ASP A 143 -8.61 -23.10 5.31
C ASP A 143 -7.79 -21.87 4.94
N ALA A 144 -7.22 -21.84 3.74
CA ALA A 144 -6.50 -20.70 3.21
C ALA A 144 -7.36 -19.43 3.11
N ALA A 145 -8.61 -19.56 2.67
CA ALA A 145 -9.53 -18.43 2.58
C ALA A 145 -10.02 -17.96 3.95
N ARG A 146 -10.23 -18.90 4.90
CA ARG A 146 -10.58 -18.57 6.28
C ARG A 146 -9.47 -17.80 6.98
N GLU A 147 -8.21 -18.22 6.79
CA GLU A 147 -7.03 -17.56 7.34
C GLU A 147 -6.96 -16.06 6.94
N LEU A 148 -7.43 -15.70 5.73
CA LEU A 148 -7.42 -14.29 5.31
C LEU A 148 -8.31 -13.38 6.18
N PHE A 149 -9.40 -13.92 6.74
CA PHE A 149 -10.25 -13.16 7.68
C PHE A 149 -9.60 -12.99 9.05
N ASP A 150 -8.67 -13.86 9.44
CA ASP A 150 -7.93 -13.73 10.69
C ASP A 150 -7.01 -12.50 10.68
N PHE A 151 -6.61 -12.01 9.50
CA PHE A 151 -5.87 -10.75 9.36
C PHE A 151 -6.67 -9.50 9.73
N GLN A 152 -7.99 -9.61 9.91
CA GLN A 152 -8.82 -8.52 10.45
C GLN A 152 -8.61 -8.33 11.96
N ALA A 153 -8.10 -9.33 12.66
CA ALA A 153 -7.76 -9.28 14.07
C ALA A 153 -6.26 -9.06 14.23
N SER A 154 -5.88 -7.90 14.78
CA SER A 154 -4.46 -7.55 14.97
C SER A 154 -3.73 -8.47 15.95
N ASP A 155 -4.44 -9.14 16.84
CA ASP A 155 -3.96 -10.07 17.86
C ASP A 155 -4.03 -11.54 17.42
N SER A 156 -4.49 -11.83 16.21
CA SER A 156 -4.47 -13.19 15.67
C SER A 156 -3.03 -13.70 15.49
N VAL A 157 -2.84 -15.01 15.55
CA VAL A 157 -1.54 -15.67 15.40
C VAL A 157 -0.89 -15.30 14.07
N VAL A 158 -1.65 -15.30 12.98
CA VAL A 158 -1.16 -14.98 11.64
C VAL A 158 -0.79 -13.48 11.48
N SER A 159 -1.57 -12.58 12.09
CA SER A 159 -1.28 -11.15 12.09
C SER A 159 -0.01 -10.82 12.90
N ILE A 160 0.19 -11.45 14.05
CA ILE A 160 1.39 -11.29 14.86
C ILE A 160 2.61 -11.80 14.10
N ALA A 161 2.52 -13.00 13.52
CA ALA A 161 3.61 -13.58 12.74
C ALA A 161 3.97 -12.72 11.51
N HIS A 162 2.95 -12.24 10.77
CA HIS A 162 3.16 -11.36 9.63
C HIS A 162 3.87 -10.05 10.02
N ARG A 163 3.44 -9.40 11.11
CA ARG A 163 4.10 -8.18 11.60
C ARG A 163 5.57 -8.43 11.97
N ALA A 164 5.88 -9.59 12.56
CA ALA A 164 7.27 -9.94 12.85
C ALA A 164 8.10 -10.10 11.58
N ALA A 165 7.58 -10.82 10.58
CA ALA A 165 8.22 -10.95 9.26
C ALA A 165 8.37 -9.60 8.55
N TYR A 166 7.35 -8.75 8.62
CA TYR A 166 7.36 -7.42 8.01
C TYR A 166 8.42 -6.51 8.64
N ARG A 167 8.52 -6.50 10.00
CA ARG A 167 9.63 -5.81 10.69
C ARG A 167 10.99 -6.32 10.26
N ARG A 168 11.13 -7.63 10.08
CA ARG A 168 12.37 -8.25 9.63
C ARG A 168 12.81 -7.76 8.26
N ILE A 169 11.90 -7.65 7.28
CA ILE A 169 12.22 -7.16 5.94
C ILE A 169 12.51 -5.66 5.94
N LEU A 170 11.79 -4.85 6.72
CA LEU A 170 12.07 -3.42 6.84
C LEU A 170 13.43 -3.15 7.50
N ALA A 171 13.78 -3.90 8.55
CA ALA A 171 15.09 -3.83 9.19
C ALA A 171 16.25 -4.21 8.25
N ALA A 172 15.99 -5.02 7.22
CA ALA A 172 16.94 -5.34 6.17
C ALA A 172 16.99 -4.29 5.03
N GLY A 173 16.25 -3.18 5.16
CA GLY A 173 16.23 -2.11 4.17
C GLY A 173 15.37 -2.39 2.93
N VAL A 174 14.47 -3.38 2.99
CA VAL A 174 13.54 -3.64 1.88
C VAL A 174 12.62 -2.44 1.70
N LYS A 175 12.53 -1.93 0.49
CA LYS A 175 11.54 -0.93 0.09
C LYS A 175 10.23 -1.61 -0.24
N CYS A 176 9.16 -1.15 0.38
CA CYS A 176 7.82 -1.70 0.19
C CYS A 176 6.95 -0.70 -0.57
N VAL A 177 6.40 -1.13 -1.70
CA VAL A 177 5.44 -0.36 -2.49
C VAL A 177 4.10 -1.05 -2.40
N HIS A 178 3.11 -0.39 -1.80
CA HIS A 178 1.75 -0.92 -1.64
C HIS A 178 0.79 -0.12 -2.51
N ILE A 179 0.13 -0.80 -3.44
CA ILE A 179 -0.82 -0.17 -4.35
C ILE A 179 -2.19 -0.83 -4.16
N GLY A 180 -3.21 -0.02 -3.95
CA GLY A 180 -4.60 -0.45 -3.84
C GLY A 180 -5.49 0.30 -4.81
N SER A 181 -6.68 -0.22 -5.06
CA SER A 181 -7.71 0.45 -5.86
C SER A 181 -8.90 0.83 -4.99
N VAL A 182 -9.50 1.99 -5.27
CA VAL A 182 -10.77 2.37 -4.66
C VAL A 182 -11.95 1.60 -5.23
N ASP A 183 -11.80 1.04 -6.43
CA ASP A 183 -12.79 0.21 -7.12
C ASP A 183 -12.54 -1.29 -6.88
N ASP A 184 -11.88 -1.66 -5.81
CA ASP A 184 -11.69 -3.06 -5.40
C ASP A 184 -12.91 -3.54 -4.61
N ASN A 185 -13.49 -4.67 -5.02
CA ASN A 185 -14.63 -5.30 -4.35
C ASN A 185 -14.25 -6.47 -3.44
N VAL A 186 -12.97 -6.82 -3.39
CA VAL A 186 -12.42 -7.92 -2.58
C VAL A 186 -11.67 -7.39 -1.36
N VAL A 187 -10.78 -6.42 -1.59
CA VAL A 187 -9.86 -5.91 -0.58
C VAL A 187 -10.12 -4.43 -0.33
N PRO A 188 -10.40 -4.03 0.91
CA PRO A 188 -10.55 -2.63 1.24
C PRO A 188 -9.23 -1.87 1.06
N LEU A 189 -9.30 -0.63 0.58
CA LEU A 189 -8.11 0.18 0.27
C LEU A 189 -7.14 0.29 1.46
N TYR A 190 -7.65 0.46 2.70
CA TYR A 190 -6.79 0.52 3.90
C TYR A 190 -5.99 -0.78 4.11
N SER A 191 -6.57 -1.93 3.76
CA SER A 191 -5.90 -3.24 3.81
C SER A 191 -4.86 -3.33 2.70
N ALA A 192 -5.21 -2.97 1.46
CA ALA A 192 -4.30 -2.98 0.32
C ALA A 192 -3.06 -2.10 0.54
N LEU A 193 -3.23 -0.95 1.17
CA LEU A 193 -2.16 0.02 1.45
C LEU A 193 -1.43 -0.24 2.78
N PHE A 194 -1.80 -1.29 3.52
CA PHE A 194 -1.27 -1.59 4.85
C PHE A 194 -1.23 -0.33 5.73
N SER A 195 -2.41 0.30 5.88
CA SER A 195 -2.53 1.63 6.48
C SER A 195 -2.13 1.69 7.96
N CYS A 196 -2.08 0.57 8.68
CA CYS A 196 -1.62 0.51 10.06
C CYS A 196 -0.08 0.55 10.21
N ALA A 197 0.69 0.40 9.13
CA ALA A 197 2.14 0.46 9.17
C ALA A 197 2.65 1.88 8.92
N ALA A 198 3.71 2.30 9.62
CA ALA A 198 4.40 3.56 9.39
C ALA A 198 5.91 3.32 9.34
N HIS A 199 6.56 3.61 8.21
CA HIS A 199 8.00 3.47 8.03
C HIS A 199 8.44 4.23 6.77
N PRO A 200 9.61 4.89 6.76
CA PRO A 200 10.09 5.66 5.61
C PRO A 200 10.36 4.81 4.36
N SER A 201 10.54 3.50 4.50
CA SER A 201 10.70 2.58 3.36
C SER A 201 9.37 2.10 2.78
N ILE A 202 8.23 2.63 3.22
CA ILE A 202 6.92 2.26 2.71
C ILE A 202 6.39 3.40 1.82
N LEU A 203 6.22 3.12 0.54
CA LEU A 203 5.51 3.97 -0.41
C LEU A 203 4.12 3.40 -0.67
N ARG A 204 3.12 4.27 -0.66
CA ARG A 204 1.72 3.91 -0.96
C ARG A 204 1.23 4.65 -2.18
N ALA A 205 0.42 3.98 -3.00
CA ALA A 205 -0.24 4.61 -4.13
C ALA A 205 -1.66 4.06 -4.33
N VAL A 206 -2.48 4.87 -4.95
CA VAL A 206 -3.86 4.50 -5.28
C VAL A 206 -3.98 4.39 -6.80
N TYR A 207 -4.42 3.23 -7.25
CA TYR A 207 -4.81 3.04 -8.63
C TYR A 207 -6.23 3.57 -8.84
N VAL A 208 -6.37 4.45 -9.81
CA VAL A 208 -7.65 5.03 -10.22
C VAL A 208 -7.88 4.67 -11.68
N ASP A 209 -8.92 3.89 -11.93
CA ASP A 209 -9.33 3.54 -13.28
C ASP A 209 -9.98 4.75 -13.95
N GLY A 210 -9.36 5.25 -15.03
CA GLY A 210 -9.85 6.41 -15.78
C GLY A 210 -11.19 6.19 -16.49
N ILE A 211 -11.62 4.95 -16.66
CA ILE A 211 -12.95 4.61 -17.19
C ILE A 211 -14.00 4.74 -16.08
N ALA A 212 -13.70 4.23 -14.89
CA ALA A 212 -14.59 4.32 -13.72
C ALA A 212 -14.64 5.76 -13.17
N PHE A 213 -13.54 6.52 -13.29
CA PHE A 213 -13.41 7.89 -12.77
C PHE A 213 -12.91 8.84 -13.87
N PRO A 214 -13.76 9.17 -14.86
CA PRO A 214 -13.34 9.99 -16.01
C PRO A 214 -13.08 11.44 -15.66
N GLN A 215 -13.51 11.92 -14.50
CA GLN A 215 -13.36 13.29 -14.03
C GLN A 215 -12.73 13.33 -12.63
N LYS A 216 -12.21 14.49 -12.26
CA LYS A 216 -11.67 14.77 -10.94
C LYS A 216 -12.77 14.59 -9.87
N ASP A 217 -12.70 13.53 -9.10
CA ASP A 217 -13.64 13.25 -8.01
C ASP A 217 -13.06 13.75 -6.67
N PHE A 218 -13.85 14.50 -5.90
CA PHE A 218 -13.45 15.03 -4.59
C PHE A 218 -12.95 13.93 -3.65
N LEU A 219 -13.66 12.80 -3.60
CA LEU A 219 -13.33 11.72 -2.67
C LEU A 219 -12.01 11.04 -3.03
N ILE A 220 -11.75 10.84 -4.33
CA ILE A 220 -10.47 10.32 -4.83
C ILE A 220 -9.33 11.28 -4.46
N MET A 221 -9.54 12.58 -4.62
CA MET A 221 -8.54 13.59 -4.28
C MET A 221 -8.28 13.65 -2.78
N LEU A 222 -9.29 13.49 -1.94
CA LEU A 222 -9.13 13.43 -0.49
C LEU A 222 -8.35 12.17 -0.06
N ILE A 223 -8.64 11.02 -0.66
CA ILE A 223 -7.88 9.79 -0.45
C ILE A 223 -6.41 9.97 -0.88
N ALA A 224 -6.19 10.58 -2.05
CA ALA A 224 -4.84 10.86 -2.54
C ALA A 224 -4.05 11.78 -1.59
N LEU A 225 -4.71 12.79 -1.03
CA LEU A 225 -4.11 13.68 -0.01
C LEU A 225 -3.72 12.90 1.26
N CYS A 226 -4.57 12.01 1.76
CA CYS A 226 -4.24 11.16 2.91
C CYS A 226 -3.02 10.27 2.62
N VAL A 227 -2.95 9.69 1.42
CA VAL A 227 -1.80 8.88 1.00
C VAL A 227 -0.53 9.72 0.91
N LEU A 228 -0.61 10.93 0.35
CA LEU A 228 0.52 11.86 0.28
C LEU A 228 1.04 12.23 1.68
N ILE A 229 0.17 12.61 2.60
CA ILE A 229 0.50 12.92 3.99
C ILE A 229 1.27 11.75 4.62
N ARG A 230 0.76 10.53 4.46
CA ARG A 230 1.42 9.34 5.01
C ARG A 230 2.75 9.00 4.35
N ASN A 231 2.89 9.19 3.05
CA ASN A 231 4.16 9.00 2.33
C ASN A 231 5.21 10.03 2.74
N CYS A 232 4.79 11.22 3.19
CA CYS A 232 5.67 12.22 3.78
C CYS A 232 6.03 11.93 5.26
N GLY A 233 5.54 10.84 5.84
CA GLY A 233 5.82 10.43 7.21
C GLY A 233 4.90 11.05 8.26
N PHE A 234 3.90 11.83 7.85
CA PHE A 234 2.95 12.44 8.77
C PHE A 234 1.75 11.54 9.07
N HIS A 235 1.05 11.86 10.15
CA HIS A 235 -0.14 11.12 10.57
C HIS A 235 -1.40 11.73 9.93
N ASP A 236 -2.20 10.90 9.27
CA ASP A 236 -3.45 11.31 8.62
C ASP A 236 -4.68 11.21 9.55
N HIS A 237 -4.48 11.15 10.85
CA HIS A 237 -5.50 10.96 11.89
C HIS A 237 -6.43 9.75 11.63
N ASN A 238 -5.93 8.70 10.97
CA ASN A 238 -6.65 7.51 10.49
C ASN A 238 -7.73 7.80 9.44
N LEU A 239 -7.70 8.97 8.82
CA LEU A 239 -8.71 9.40 7.86
C LEU A 239 -8.78 8.46 6.64
N LEU A 240 -7.64 8.01 6.13
CA LEU A 240 -7.57 7.04 5.03
C LEU A 240 -8.34 5.76 5.36
N THR A 241 -8.12 5.21 6.56
CA THR A 241 -8.78 3.98 7.01
C THR A 241 -10.30 4.16 7.12
N LEU A 242 -10.74 5.27 7.73
CA LEU A 242 -12.15 5.58 7.92
C LEU A 242 -12.88 5.90 6.61
N LEU A 243 -12.22 6.59 5.68
CA LEU A 243 -12.73 6.83 4.33
C LEU A 243 -12.89 5.51 3.57
N SER A 244 -11.84 4.69 3.53
CA SER A 244 -11.85 3.39 2.85
C SER A 244 -13.02 2.53 3.30
N ALA A 245 -13.23 2.44 4.61
CA ALA A 245 -14.35 1.69 5.15
C ALA A 245 -15.73 2.29 4.83
N SER A 246 -15.81 3.62 4.79
CA SER A 246 -17.06 4.33 4.47
C SER A 246 -17.44 4.16 3.00
N VAL A 247 -16.47 4.01 2.10
CA VAL A 247 -16.71 3.78 0.66
C VAL A 247 -16.74 2.30 0.30
N ALA A 248 -16.47 1.41 1.24
CA ALA A 248 -16.46 -0.03 1.04
C ALA A 248 -17.74 -0.57 0.36
N GLY A 249 -17.57 -1.48 -0.58
CA GLY A 249 -18.63 -2.08 -1.38
C GLY A 249 -18.72 -1.50 -2.79
N PRO A 250 -19.56 -2.07 -3.65
CA PRO A 250 -19.61 -1.72 -5.07
C PRO A 250 -20.20 -0.33 -5.26
N LEU A 251 -19.39 0.71 -5.12
CA LEU A 251 -19.74 2.06 -5.57
C LEU A 251 -19.56 2.19 -7.09
N TYR A 252 -18.73 1.32 -7.68
CA TYR A 252 -18.29 1.37 -9.05
C TYR A 252 -18.33 -0.02 -9.71
N THR A 253 -17.38 -0.32 -10.60
CA THR A 253 -17.39 -1.55 -11.40
C THR A 253 -16.90 -2.79 -10.64
N GLY A 254 -16.10 -2.60 -9.60
CA GLY A 254 -15.47 -3.67 -8.82
C GLY A 254 -14.31 -4.37 -9.53
N GLN A 255 -13.87 -3.88 -10.68
CA GLN A 255 -12.80 -4.49 -11.47
C GLN A 255 -11.40 -4.02 -11.07
N GLY A 256 -11.29 -3.06 -10.15
CA GLY A 256 -10.01 -2.50 -9.72
C GLY A 256 -9.06 -3.52 -9.12
N HIS A 257 -9.58 -4.63 -8.57
CA HIS A 257 -8.76 -5.73 -8.04
C HIS A 257 -7.88 -6.39 -9.12
N THR A 258 -8.38 -6.50 -10.33
CA THR A 258 -7.70 -7.17 -11.46
C THR A 258 -7.05 -6.19 -12.44
N ASN A 259 -7.67 -5.05 -12.72
CA ASN A 259 -7.16 -4.09 -13.70
C ASN A 259 -5.81 -3.50 -13.28
N LEU A 260 -5.58 -3.34 -11.98
CA LEU A 260 -4.39 -2.73 -11.43
C LEU A 260 -3.10 -3.44 -11.85
N TYR A 261 -3.06 -4.76 -11.88
CA TYR A 261 -1.84 -5.49 -12.23
C TYR A 261 -1.54 -5.54 -13.75
N LEU A 262 -2.46 -5.06 -14.57
CA LEU A 262 -2.26 -4.89 -16.02
C LEU A 262 -1.67 -3.52 -16.38
N GLU A 263 -1.56 -2.60 -15.42
CA GLU A 263 -1.09 -1.24 -15.63
C GLU A 263 0.44 -1.15 -15.53
N PRO A 264 1.17 -0.85 -16.61
CA PRO A 264 2.64 -0.78 -16.60
C PRO A 264 3.20 0.23 -15.60
N ARG A 265 2.52 1.38 -15.38
CA ARG A 265 2.95 2.43 -14.45
C ARG A 265 3.04 1.96 -13.00
N VAL A 266 2.34 0.89 -12.64
CA VAL A 266 2.43 0.24 -11.32
C VAL A 266 3.84 -0.33 -11.10
N TYR A 267 4.39 -0.93 -12.11
CA TYR A 267 5.76 -1.51 -12.08
C TYR A 267 6.82 -0.41 -12.18
N ASP A 268 6.58 0.60 -13.00
CA ASP A 268 7.47 1.77 -13.13
C ASP A 268 7.65 2.50 -11.80
N MET A 269 6.57 2.65 -11.03
CA MET A 269 6.62 3.26 -9.71
C MET A 269 7.57 2.50 -8.76
N ALA A 270 7.51 1.17 -8.75
CA ALA A 270 8.40 0.35 -7.92
C ALA A 270 9.86 0.46 -8.39
N THR A 271 10.08 0.48 -9.70
CA THR A 271 11.40 0.64 -10.31
C THR A 271 12.00 2.00 -9.97
N GLN A 272 11.25 3.08 -10.14
CA GLN A 272 11.65 4.43 -9.78
C GLN A 272 11.93 4.54 -8.29
N TYR A 273 11.03 4.04 -7.44
CA TYR A 273 11.21 4.10 -5.99
C TYR A 273 12.47 3.36 -5.54
N LEU A 274 12.77 2.21 -6.12
CA LEU A 274 13.99 1.49 -5.78
C LEU A 274 15.23 2.24 -6.25
N PHE A 275 15.29 2.69 -7.49
CA PHE A 275 16.51 3.22 -8.08
C PHE A 275 16.77 4.70 -7.81
N GLU A 276 15.74 5.51 -7.61
CA GLU A 276 15.86 6.97 -7.43
C GLU A 276 15.86 7.43 -5.97
N THR A 277 15.58 6.54 -5.00
CA THR A 277 15.57 6.93 -3.58
C THR A 277 16.60 6.14 -2.77
N TYR A 278 17.11 6.74 -1.70
CA TYR A 278 17.96 6.04 -0.75
C TYR A 278 17.12 5.26 0.26
N SER A 279 17.62 4.07 0.66
CA SER A 279 17.13 3.43 1.88
C SER A 279 17.89 4.03 3.05
N PRO A 280 17.22 4.58 4.08
CA PRO A 280 17.93 4.96 5.28
C PRO A 280 18.59 3.69 5.84
N LYS A 281 19.92 3.68 5.93
CA LYS A 281 20.61 2.63 6.69
C LYS A 281 20.11 2.77 8.12
N SER A 282 19.41 1.78 8.63
CA SER A 282 18.92 1.80 10.01
C SER A 282 20.12 1.77 10.94
N SER A 283 20.55 2.94 11.38
CA SER A 283 21.46 3.07 12.49
C SER A 283 20.66 2.75 13.76
N GLY A 284 20.73 1.48 14.19
CA GLY A 284 20.10 1.03 15.43
C GLY A 284 18.63 0.64 15.26
N ALA A 285 18.24 -0.41 15.93
CA ALA A 285 16.91 -0.99 15.92
C ALA A 285 15.82 0.05 16.23
N SER A 286 15.43 0.80 15.22
CA SER A 286 14.25 1.62 15.29
C SER A 286 13.08 0.63 15.32
N GLU A 287 12.40 0.54 16.45
CA GLU A 287 11.13 -0.14 16.52
C GLU A 287 10.25 0.46 15.43
N VAL A 288 9.94 -0.32 14.41
CA VAL A 288 8.96 0.08 13.41
C VAL A 288 7.64 0.18 14.17
N PRO A 289 7.13 1.37 14.45
CA PRO A 289 5.83 1.49 15.07
C PRO A 289 4.82 1.03 14.03
N LEU A 290 4.46 -0.25 14.11
CA LEU A 290 3.21 -0.69 13.53
C LEU A 290 2.15 -0.11 14.45
N VAL A 291 1.68 1.08 14.14
CA VAL A 291 0.58 1.72 14.85
C VAL A 291 -0.68 0.91 14.53
N GLY A 292 -0.84 -0.19 15.27
CA GLY A 292 -2.00 -1.03 15.15
C GLY A 292 -3.15 -0.41 15.90
N MET A 293 -4.01 0.33 15.22
CA MET A 293 -5.40 0.38 15.65
C MET A 293 -5.96 -1.03 15.46
N PRO A 294 -6.54 -1.66 16.51
CA PRO A 294 -7.25 -2.90 16.31
C PRO A 294 -8.38 -2.63 15.33
N TYR A 295 -8.26 -3.15 14.12
CA TYR A 295 -9.27 -3.03 13.12
C TYR A 295 -10.42 -3.97 13.47
N ALA A 296 -11.47 -3.43 14.04
CA ALA A 296 -12.73 -4.13 14.26
C ALA A 296 -13.84 -3.33 13.58
N PRO A 297 -14.16 -3.61 12.29
CA PRO A 297 -15.19 -2.87 11.55
C PRO A 297 -16.55 -2.88 12.26
N GLN A 298 -16.80 -3.88 13.08
CA GLN A 298 -18.04 -4.03 13.87
C GLN A 298 -18.16 -3.01 15.02
N ARG A 299 -17.07 -2.35 15.39
CA ARG A 299 -17.00 -1.37 16.48
C ARG A 299 -16.86 0.07 16.02
N TRP A 300 -16.95 0.34 14.71
CA TRP A 300 -16.75 1.67 14.20
C TRP A 300 -17.87 2.60 14.61
N ASN A 301 -17.46 3.66 15.32
CA ASN A 301 -18.33 4.75 15.67
C ASN A 301 -18.52 5.67 14.46
N SER A 302 -19.76 5.96 14.09
CA SER A 302 -20.08 6.85 12.96
C SER A 302 -19.52 8.28 13.14
N TYR A 303 -19.19 8.66 14.37
CA TYR A 303 -18.61 9.97 14.69
C TYR A 303 -17.07 10.02 14.51
N GLU A 304 -16.40 8.89 14.35
CA GLU A 304 -14.93 8.86 14.20
C GLU A 304 -14.48 9.60 12.94
N LEU A 305 -15.17 9.42 11.81
CA LEU A 305 -14.80 10.08 10.56
C LEU A 305 -14.81 11.61 10.63
N PRO A 306 -15.87 12.27 11.13
CA PRO A 306 -15.84 13.73 11.33
C PRO A 306 -14.73 14.19 12.29
N TRP A 307 -14.48 13.46 13.37
CA TRP A 307 -13.41 13.78 14.33
C TRP A 307 -12.02 13.63 13.73
N SER A 308 -11.77 12.55 13.00
CA SER A 308 -10.52 12.32 12.27
C SER A 308 -10.25 13.43 11.26
N LEU A 309 -11.26 13.79 10.45
CA LEU A 309 -11.14 14.87 9.49
C LEU A 309 -10.89 16.22 10.17
N ARG A 310 -11.59 16.50 11.27
CA ARG A 310 -11.38 17.71 12.05
C ARG A 310 -9.94 17.75 12.60
N GLY A 311 -9.46 16.65 13.19
CA GLY A 311 -8.10 16.52 13.68
C GLY A 311 -7.07 16.83 12.60
N LEU A 312 -7.24 16.28 11.39
CA LEU A 312 -6.36 16.56 10.26
C LEU A 312 -6.39 18.04 9.84
N LEU A 313 -7.60 18.65 9.78
CA LEU A 313 -7.75 20.05 9.38
C LEU A 313 -7.24 21.05 10.43
N GLU A 314 -7.19 20.69 11.71
CA GLU A 314 -6.71 21.52 12.83
C GLU A 314 -5.25 21.25 13.20
N ASP A 315 -4.65 20.19 12.66
CA ASP A 315 -3.25 19.83 12.91
C ASP A 315 -2.31 20.90 12.34
N SER A 316 -1.49 21.52 13.21
CA SER A 316 -0.58 22.61 12.85
C SER A 316 0.51 22.15 11.87
N VAL A 317 1.01 20.91 12.02
CA VAL A 317 2.05 20.34 11.15
C VAL A 317 1.46 20.08 9.76
N ILE A 318 0.29 19.48 9.71
CA ILE A 318 -0.41 19.23 8.44
C ILE A 318 -0.74 20.56 7.74
N ARG A 319 -1.22 21.55 8.47
CA ARG A 319 -1.46 22.90 7.92
C ARG A 319 -0.19 23.53 7.39
N HIS A 320 0.92 23.40 8.10
CA HIS A 320 2.19 23.99 7.65
C HIS A 320 2.63 23.43 6.28
N PHE A 321 2.57 22.12 6.08
CA PHE A 321 3.08 21.48 4.85
C PHE A 321 2.04 21.35 3.74
N PHE A 322 0.74 21.21 4.06
CA PHE A 322 -0.32 20.85 3.10
C PHE A 322 -1.45 21.90 3.01
N MET A 323 -1.23 23.13 3.50
CA MET A 323 -2.25 24.17 3.49
C MET A 323 -2.85 24.42 2.10
N LYS A 324 -2.02 24.40 1.06
CA LYS A 324 -2.47 24.59 -0.32
C LYS A 324 -3.42 23.46 -0.74
N ASP A 325 -3.08 22.23 -0.42
CA ASP A 325 -3.88 21.06 -0.76
C ASP A 325 -5.19 21.03 0.04
N ILE A 326 -5.16 21.41 1.33
CA ILE A 326 -6.35 21.55 2.18
C ILE A 326 -7.31 22.59 1.60
N ARG A 327 -6.82 23.76 1.16
CA ARG A 327 -7.67 24.78 0.53
C ARG A 327 -8.34 24.29 -0.75
N ILE A 328 -7.59 23.55 -1.58
CA ILE A 328 -8.15 22.92 -2.78
C ILE A 328 -9.25 21.93 -2.39
N MET A 329 -9.03 21.09 -1.37
CA MET A 329 -10.02 20.13 -0.90
C MET A 329 -11.28 20.79 -0.35
N ILE A 330 -11.15 21.87 0.39
CA ILE A 330 -12.31 22.64 0.88
C ILE A 330 -13.14 23.21 -0.28
N LYS A 331 -12.47 23.76 -1.30
CA LYS A 331 -13.12 24.27 -2.51
C LYS A 331 -13.83 23.15 -3.29
N ASP A 332 -13.14 22.02 -3.47
CA ASP A 332 -13.67 20.86 -4.20
C ASP A 332 -14.86 20.24 -3.43
N TYR A 333 -14.80 20.20 -2.08
CA TYR A 333 -15.92 19.77 -1.25
C TYR A 333 -17.16 20.66 -1.41
N ALA A 334 -16.98 21.97 -1.46
CA ALA A 334 -18.09 22.92 -1.65
C ALA A 334 -18.78 22.74 -3.02
N ALA A 335 -18.05 22.31 -4.03
CA ALA A 335 -18.56 22.02 -5.38
C ALA A 335 -19.07 20.58 -5.53
N TRP A 336 -18.82 19.71 -4.56
CA TRP A 336 -19.14 18.29 -4.65
C TRP A 336 -20.63 18.02 -4.48
N THR A 337 -21.27 17.47 -5.52
CA THR A 337 -22.70 17.17 -5.56
C THR A 337 -22.96 15.66 -5.74
N PRO A 338 -22.82 14.86 -4.66
CA PRO A 338 -23.02 13.42 -4.76
C PRO A 338 -24.47 13.05 -5.07
N THR A 339 -24.66 12.06 -5.92
CA THR A 339 -25.98 11.61 -6.38
C THR A 339 -26.56 10.50 -5.51
N SER A 340 -25.74 9.53 -5.10
CA SER A 340 -26.19 8.38 -4.33
C SER A 340 -26.48 8.71 -2.86
N LYS A 341 -27.41 7.99 -2.24
CA LYS A 341 -27.74 8.13 -0.82
C LYS A 341 -26.52 7.93 0.07
N LYS A 342 -25.69 6.94 -0.23
CA LYS A 342 -24.47 6.61 0.52
C LYS A 342 -23.45 7.77 0.48
N LEU A 343 -23.22 8.34 -0.70
CA LEU A 343 -22.32 9.48 -0.86
C LEU A 343 -22.86 10.75 -0.23
N LYS A 344 -24.19 10.98 -0.26
CA LYS A 344 -24.81 12.10 0.46
C LYS A 344 -24.67 11.97 1.97
N ASP A 345 -24.75 10.75 2.51
CA ASP A 345 -24.49 10.50 3.92
C ASP A 345 -23.02 10.74 4.27
N LEU A 346 -22.11 10.27 3.42
CA LEU A 346 -20.68 10.54 3.57
C LEU A 346 -20.37 12.03 3.51
N GLN A 347 -20.99 12.79 2.60
CA GLN A 347 -20.84 14.26 2.53
C GLN A 347 -21.21 14.93 3.86
N ARG A 348 -22.31 14.52 4.50
CA ARG A 348 -22.68 15.07 5.82
C ARG A 348 -21.64 14.76 6.89
N ARG A 349 -21.06 13.58 6.86
CA ARG A 349 -19.99 13.17 7.80
C ARG A 349 -18.68 13.91 7.55
N LEU A 350 -18.46 14.43 6.34
CA LEU A 350 -17.33 15.27 5.96
C LEU A 350 -17.60 16.78 6.17
N ALA A 351 -18.67 17.15 6.87
CA ALA A 351 -19.01 18.54 7.18
C ALA A 351 -17.88 19.38 7.82
N PRO A 352 -16.89 18.83 8.57
CA PRO A 352 -15.73 19.60 9.02
C PRO A 352 -15.00 20.35 7.90
N MET A 353 -15.05 19.87 6.63
CA MET A 353 -14.52 20.60 5.47
C MET A 353 -15.09 22.01 5.30
N SER A 354 -16.33 22.26 5.73
CA SER A 354 -16.98 23.57 5.64
C SER A 354 -17.08 24.31 6.97
N THR A 355 -16.88 23.63 8.10
CA THR A 355 -17.09 24.21 9.44
C THR A 355 -15.80 24.56 10.18
N VAL A 356 -14.70 23.86 9.87
CA VAL A 356 -13.38 24.18 10.43
C VAL A 356 -12.83 25.42 9.72
N ARG A 357 -12.44 26.42 10.51
CA ARG A 357 -11.80 27.62 9.97
C ARG A 357 -10.37 27.27 9.56
N VAL A 358 -10.07 27.43 8.30
CA VAL A 358 -8.72 27.30 7.74
C VAL A 358 -8.30 28.67 7.24
N PRO A 359 -7.10 29.15 7.62
CA PRO A 359 -6.61 30.44 7.16
C PRO A 359 -6.62 30.56 5.64
N THR A 360 -7.14 31.69 5.13
CA THR A 360 -7.31 31.92 3.69
C THR A 360 -6.06 32.54 3.06
N GLU A 361 -5.28 33.29 3.84
CA GLU A 361 -4.07 33.98 3.39
C GLU A 361 -2.86 33.61 4.27
N PRO A 362 -1.61 33.71 3.77
CA PRO A 362 -0.42 33.52 4.57
C PRO A 362 -0.27 34.52 5.73
N SER A 363 -0.92 35.70 5.63
CA SER A 363 -0.98 36.73 6.68
C SER A 363 -1.75 36.27 7.91
N ASP A 364 -2.73 35.37 7.73
CA ASP A 364 -3.57 34.88 8.82
C ASP A 364 -2.85 33.87 9.74
N MET A 365 -1.65 33.43 9.35
CA MET A 365 -0.84 32.49 10.13
C MET A 365 0.05 33.19 11.17
N LYS A 366 0.07 34.53 11.24
CA LYS A 366 0.96 35.28 12.13
C LYS A 366 0.50 35.38 13.58
N ASP A 367 -0.74 35.01 13.87
CA ASP A 367 -1.35 35.15 15.21
C ASP A 367 -1.47 33.82 15.99
N GLU A 368 -0.98 32.71 15.48
CA GLU A 368 -0.82 31.51 16.30
C GLU A 368 0.51 31.63 17.07
N PRO A 369 0.50 31.48 18.43
CA PRO A 369 1.73 31.57 19.20
C PRO A 369 2.72 30.52 18.69
N SER A 370 3.93 30.95 18.43
CA SER A 370 5.07 30.09 18.08
C SER A 370 5.54 29.34 19.32
N ASP A 371 4.82 28.32 19.74
CA ASP A 371 5.28 27.33 20.73
C ASP A 371 6.17 26.25 20.06
N ALA A 372 6.75 26.59 18.93
CA ALA A 372 7.85 25.80 18.40
C ALA A 372 9.13 26.28 19.11
N ASP A 373 9.48 25.60 20.18
CA ASP A 373 10.84 25.67 20.72
C ASP A 373 11.82 25.41 19.56
N GLU A 374 12.69 26.43 19.28
CA GLU A 374 13.71 26.36 18.23
C GLU A 374 14.77 25.25 18.48
N ASP A 375 14.67 24.52 19.58
CA ASP A 375 15.57 23.45 20.01
C ASP A 375 15.00 22.03 19.94
N ASP A 376 13.97 21.77 19.13
CA ASP A 376 13.51 20.38 18.94
C ASP A 376 14.47 19.62 18.00
N PRO A 377 15.34 18.72 18.53
CA PRO A 377 16.28 17.95 17.73
C PRO A 377 15.63 16.89 16.85
N PHE A 378 14.28 16.83 16.81
CA PHE A 378 13.50 15.86 16.04
C PHE A 378 12.90 16.38 14.73
N LEU A 379 13.24 17.60 14.29
CA LEU A 379 12.95 18.00 12.90
C LEU A 379 13.89 17.23 11.96
N PRO A 380 13.45 16.14 11.32
CA PRO A 380 14.30 15.47 10.34
C PRO A 380 14.54 16.44 9.19
N ALA A 381 15.80 16.63 8.82
CA ALA A 381 16.18 17.40 7.63
C ALA A 381 15.44 16.82 6.42
N MET A 382 14.31 17.43 6.06
CA MET A 382 13.51 17.03 4.92
C MET A 382 14.23 17.45 3.65
N VAL A 383 14.78 16.48 2.93
CA VAL A 383 15.10 16.66 1.51
C VAL A 383 13.77 16.73 0.78
N LEU A 384 13.37 17.95 0.41
CA LEU A 384 12.25 18.20 -0.48
C LEU A 384 12.56 17.55 -1.84
N HIS A 385 11.96 16.40 -2.11
CA HIS A 385 11.99 15.84 -3.45
C HIS A 385 11.09 16.64 -4.37
N PRO A 386 11.56 16.96 -5.61
CA PRO A 386 10.74 17.67 -6.57
C PRO A 386 9.49 16.85 -6.92
N ARG A 387 8.39 17.57 -7.05
CA ARG A 387 7.04 17.11 -7.34
C ARG A 387 7.01 15.99 -8.37
N ALA A 388 6.68 14.77 -7.95
CA ALA A 388 6.12 13.81 -8.88
C ALA A 388 4.79 14.40 -9.39
N LYS A 389 4.70 14.68 -10.67
CA LYS A 389 3.42 14.98 -11.31
C LYS A 389 2.63 13.67 -11.32
N LEU A 390 1.46 13.69 -10.70
CA LEU A 390 0.44 12.64 -10.80
C LEU A 390 -0.01 12.45 -12.24
#